data_afa9ac1d32b52e5d10bee95bfb714f10
#
_entry.id   afa9ac1d32b52e5d10bee95bfb714f10
#
_cell.length_a   1.000
_cell.length_b   1.000
_cell.length_c   1.000
_cell.angle_alpha   90.00
_cell.angle_beta   90.00
_cell.angle_gamma   90.00
#
_symmetry.space_group_name_H-M   'P 1'
#
loop_
_entity.id
_entity.type
_entity.pdbx_description
1 polymer ?
#
loop_
_entity_poly.entity_id
_entity_poly.type
_entity_poly.pdbx_seq_one_letter_code
_entity_poly.pdbx_strand_id
1 'polypeptide(L)' 'MKLKMTVTYGDEICKCLKEAFGCETDDELFVVFRAVIKQSLAKETVDPEELSIKFERID' A
#
# COMPACT_ATOMS: atom_id res chain seq x y z
N MET A 1 -16.13 9.45 -7.72
CA MET A 1 -14.85 9.76 -8.37
C MET A 1 -13.87 8.62 -8.12
N LYS A 2 -13.25 8.12 -9.19
CA LYS A 2 -12.27 7.04 -9.06
C LYS A 2 -10.87 7.59 -8.93
N LEU A 3 -10.13 7.10 -7.96
CA LEU A 3 -8.76 7.52 -7.71
C LEU A 3 -7.81 6.35 -7.90
N LYS A 4 -6.75 6.57 -8.66
CA LYS A 4 -5.70 5.56 -8.85
C LYS A 4 -4.43 6.04 -8.18
N MET A 5 -3.81 5.16 -7.40
CA MET A 5 -2.56 5.46 -6.72
C MET A 5 -1.53 4.39 -7.09
N THR A 6 -0.33 4.83 -7.45
CA THR A 6 0.78 3.92 -7.73
C THR A 6 1.84 4.12 -6.65
N VAL A 7 2.23 3.04 -5.99
CA VAL A 7 3.30 3.06 -5.00
C VAL A 7 4.52 2.38 -5.60
N THR A 8 5.59 3.14 -5.78
CA THR A 8 6.86 2.59 -6.25
C THR A 8 7.76 2.32 -5.06
N TYR A 9 8.49 1.22 -5.11
CA TYR A 9 9.33 0.82 -3.98
C TYR A 9 10.58 0.10 -4.44
N GLY A 10 11.66 0.24 -3.66
CA GLY A 10 12.89 -0.50 -3.87
C GLY A 10 12.99 -1.68 -2.91
N ASP A 11 13.98 -2.53 -3.12
CA ASP A 11 14.16 -3.75 -2.33
C ASP A 11 14.44 -3.45 -0.85
N GLU A 12 15.30 -2.49 -0.56
CA GLU A 12 15.63 -2.14 0.82
C GLU A 12 14.43 -1.62 1.61
N ILE A 13 13.65 -0.75 0.98
CA ILE A 13 12.45 -0.20 1.62
C ILE A 13 11.43 -1.32 1.86
N CYS A 14 11.30 -2.23 0.90
CA CYS A 14 10.40 -3.36 1.03
C CYS A 14 10.76 -4.23 2.23
N LYS A 15 12.06 -4.52 2.41
CA LYS A 15 12.52 -5.30 3.57
C LYS A 15 12.24 -4.59 4.88
N CYS A 16 12.50 -3.30 4.94
CA CYS A 16 12.26 -2.51 6.15
C CYS A 16 10.77 -2.50 6.51
N LEU A 17 9.92 -2.33 5.52
CA LEU A 17 8.47 -2.31 5.75
C LEU A 17 7.95 -3.68 6.18
N LYS A 18 8.47 -4.76 5.60
CA LYS A 18 8.08 -6.10 6.02
C LYS A 18 8.43 -6.35 7.49
N GLU A 19 9.59 -5.91 7.92
CA GLU A 19 9.98 -6.02 9.32
C GLU A 19 9.11 -5.16 10.23
N ALA A 20 8.84 -3.94 9.81
CA ALA A 20 8.03 -3.00 10.60
C ALA A 20 6.60 -3.48 10.80
N PHE A 21 6.02 -4.11 9.78
CA PHE A 21 4.64 -4.60 9.85
C PHE A 21 4.54 -6.08 10.23
N GLY A 22 5.66 -6.75 10.41
CA GLY A 22 5.67 -8.17 10.76
C GLY A 22 5.22 -9.08 9.62
N CYS A 23 5.48 -8.68 8.38
CA CYS A 23 5.12 -9.47 7.20
C CYS A 23 6.29 -10.32 6.73
N GLU A 24 6.01 -11.52 6.23
CA GLU A 24 7.03 -12.42 5.71
C GLU A 24 7.18 -12.33 4.20
N THR A 25 6.10 -12.00 3.50
CA THR A 25 6.09 -11.93 2.03
C THR A 25 5.70 -10.55 1.55
N ASP A 26 6.05 -10.25 0.30
CA ASP A 26 5.67 -8.99 -0.33
C ASP A 26 4.16 -8.88 -0.46
N ASP A 27 3.48 -9.99 -0.77
CA ASP A 27 2.02 -9.98 -0.89
C ASP A 27 1.34 -9.62 0.41
N GLU A 28 1.85 -10.12 1.54
CA GLU A 28 1.32 -9.76 2.86
C GLU A 28 1.52 -8.28 3.12
N LEU A 29 2.70 -7.75 2.78
CA LEU A 29 2.99 -6.34 2.96
C LEU A 29 2.02 -5.48 2.15
N PHE A 30 1.74 -5.86 0.91
CA PHE A 30 0.84 -5.10 0.05
C PHE A 30 -0.59 -5.06 0.61
N VAL A 31 -1.06 -6.18 1.16
CA VAL A 31 -2.39 -6.24 1.78
C VAL A 31 -2.47 -5.28 2.98
N VAL A 32 -1.47 -5.32 3.85
CA VAL A 32 -1.43 -4.46 5.05
C VAL A 32 -1.32 -2.99 4.64
N PHE A 33 -0.41 -2.69 3.73
CA PHE A 33 -0.17 -1.32 3.29
C PHE A 33 -1.39 -0.72 2.60
N ARG A 34 -2.05 -1.51 1.77
CA ARG A 34 -3.28 -1.09 1.10
C ARG A 34 -4.38 -0.75 2.11
N ALA A 35 -4.52 -1.59 3.14
CA ALA A 35 -5.52 -1.35 4.19
C ALA A 35 -5.23 -0.06 4.95
N VAL A 36 -3.97 0.20 5.27
CA VAL A 36 -3.57 1.42 5.98
C VAL A 36 -3.88 2.67 5.14
N ILE A 37 -3.54 2.62 3.84
CA ILE A 37 -3.81 3.75 2.95
C ILE A 37 -5.31 4.00 2.83
N LYS A 38 -6.10 2.95 2.65
CA LYS A 38 -7.54 3.08 2.51
C LYS A 38 -8.19 3.65 3.76
N GLN A 39 -7.75 3.22 4.93
CA GLN A 39 -8.26 3.75 6.20
C GLN A 39 -7.92 5.23 6.36
N SER A 40 -6.71 5.61 6.00
CA SER A 40 -6.29 7.01 6.10
C SER A 40 -7.10 7.91 5.17
N LEU A 41 -7.35 7.45 3.95
CA LEU A 41 -8.09 8.25 2.97
C LEU A 41 -9.59 8.27 3.24
N ALA A 42 -10.13 7.22 3.86
CA ALA A 42 -11.55 7.19 4.22
C ALA A 42 -11.91 8.33 5.19
N LYS A 43 -10.96 8.73 6.04
CA LYS A 43 -11.16 9.86 6.95
C LYS A 43 -11.22 11.20 6.22
N GLU A 44 -10.74 11.25 4.99
CA GLU A 44 -10.68 12.46 4.17
C GLU A 44 -11.78 12.48 3.10
N THR A 45 -12.87 11.78 3.33
CA THR A 45 -14.05 11.73 2.46
C THR A 45 -13.86 10.96 1.14
N VAL A 46 -12.79 10.19 1.00
CA VAL A 46 -12.60 9.33 -0.16
C VAL A 46 -13.21 7.96 0.11
N ASP A 47 -14.06 7.49 -0.79
CA ASP A 47 -14.64 6.16 -0.68
C ASP A 47 -13.56 5.11 -0.96
N PRO A 48 -13.26 4.22 0.00
CA PRO A 48 -12.23 3.20 -0.20
C PRO A 48 -12.48 2.28 -1.40
N GLU A 49 -13.74 2.10 -1.79
CA GLU A 49 -14.07 1.27 -2.95
C GLU A 49 -13.71 1.93 -4.28
N GLU A 50 -13.59 3.25 -4.29
CA GLU A 50 -13.18 3.99 -5.48
C GLU A 50 -11.67 4.14 -5.61
N LEU A 51 -10.92 3.70 -4.59
CA LEU A 51 -9.46 3.79 -4.59
C LEU A 51 -8.85 2.51 -5.13
N SER A 52 -8.05 2.66 -6.18
CA SER A 52 -7.27 1.55 -6.76
C SER A 52 -5.79 1.81 -6.48
N ILE A 53 -5.12 0.83 -5.87
CA ILE A 53 -3.71 0.96 -5.50
C ILE A 53 -2.90 -0.08 -6.24
N LYS A 54 -1.86 0.38 -6.96
CA LYS A 54 -0.94 -0.48 -7.68
C LYS A 54 0.44 -0.37 -7.05
N PHE A 55 1.11 -1.50 -6.85
CA PHE A 55 2.47 -1.54 -6.34
C PHE A 55 3.43 -1.87 -7.46
N GLU A 56 4.50 -1.11 -7.57
CA GLU A 56 5.46 -1.25 -8.65
C GLU A 56 6.87 -1.25 -8.10
N ARG A 57 7.62 -2.33 -8.37
CA ARG A 57 9.01 -2.45 -7.93
C ARG A 57 9.91 -1.78 -8.95
N ILE A 58 10.84 -0.95 -8.47
CA ILE A 58 11.68 -0.13 -9.33
C ILE A 58 13.14 -0.59 -9.44
N ASP A 59 13.52 -1.70 -8.78
CA ASP A 59 14.89 -2.24 -8.90
C ASP A 59 14.94 -3.71 -9.29
#